data_b3e242fd625660d6981adfac110deb49
#
_entry.id   b3e242fd625660d6981adfac110deb49
#
_cell.length_a   1.000
_cell.length_b   1.000
_cell.length_c   1.000
_cell.angle_alpha   90.00
_cell.angle_beta   90.00
_cell.angle_gamma   90.00
#
_symmetry.space_group_name_H-M   'P 1'
#
loop_
_entity.id
_entity.type
_entity.pdbx_description
1 polymer ?
#
loop_
_entity_poly.entity_id
_entity_poly.type
_entity_poly.pdbx_seq_one_letter_code
_entity_poly.pdbx_strand_id
1 'polypeptide(L)'
;MLFRFRRSTFDYHPVAKRPVPSSPEETLFSMKFLEERYHKENMLIQAVSKGQIHKAEMFLHALPAKDLEPRTSDSLRNIKNYTIILNTLLRKAAENGAVHPLHIDSLSSRFAHRIEALSSEEDAFSLQKEMAHKYCLLVKNHSMKGYSLLIRKVLTRIDSDLTADLSLKS
;
A
#
# COMPACT_ATOMS: atom_id res chain seq x y z
N MET A 1 -21.59 -41.11 -11.67
CA MET A 1 -20.24 -40.70 -11.25
C MET A 1 -20.39 -39.51 -10.31
N LEU A 2 -20.42 -39.73 -8.98
CA LEU A 2 -20.74 -38.74 -7.96
C LEU A 2 -19.42 -38.08 -7.53
N PHE A 3 -19.23 -36.80 -7.87
CA PHE A 3 -18.12 -36.00 -7.36
C PHE A 3 -18.35 -35.69 -5.87
N ARG A 4 -17.59 -36.35 -5.01
CA ARG A 4 -17.55 -36.10 -3.56
C ARG A 4 -16.67 -34.87 -3.31
N PHE A 5 -17.27 -33.71 -3.10
CA PHE A 5 -16.55 -32.54 -2.60
C PHE A 5 -15.99 -32.85 -1.21
N ARG A 6 -14.66 -33.01 -1.09
CA ARG A 6 -13.98 -32.98 0.20
C ARG A 6 -14.10 -31.58 0.76
N ARG A 7 -14.88 -31.40 1.82
CA ARG A 7 -14.77 -30.22 2.67
C ARG A 7 -13.36 -30.24 3.25
N SER A 8 -12.47 -29.36 2.80
CA SER A 8 -11.26 -29.05 3.53
C SER A 8 -11.70 -28.25 4.75
N THR A 9 -11.68 -28.86 5.90
CA THR A 9 -11.75 -28.16 7.18
C THR A 9 -10.45 -27.40 7.31
N PHE A 10 -10.49 -26.09 7.06
CA PHE A 10 -9.41 -25.20 7.49
C PHE A 10 -9.48 -25.16 9.01
N ASP A 11 -8.64 -25.95 9.67
CA ASP A 11 -8.39 -25.78 11.09
C ASP A 11 -7.65 -24.45 11.30
N TYR A 12 -8.43 -23.40 11.55
CA TYR A 12 -7.90 -22.13 11.99
C TYR A 12 -7.38 -22.28 13.41
N HIS A 13 -6.09 -22.57 13.54
CA HIS A 13 -5.41 -22.44 14.83
C HIS A 13 -5.12 -20.95 15.04
N PRO A 14 -5.80 -20.25 15.97
CA PRO A 14 -5.47 -18.89 16.29
C PRO A 14 -4.04 -18.88 16.86
N VAL A 15 -3.11 -18.38 16.08
CA VAL A 15 -1.72 -18.11 16.51
C VAL A 15 -1.81 -17.04 17.58
N ALA A 16 -1.44 -17.41 18.81
CA ALA A 16 -1.50 -16.61 20.03
C ALA A 16 -2.91 -16.05 20.34
N LYS A 17 -3.51 -16.54 21.41
CA LYS A 17 -4.72 -15.93 21.98
C LYS A 17 -4.39 -14.47 22.26
N ARG A 18 -4.97 -13.53 21.47
CA ARG A 18 -5.13 -12.17 21.97
C ARG A 18 -5.73 -12.33 23.37
N PRO A 19 -5.20 -11.67 24.41
CA PRO A 19 -5.86 -11.68 25.70
C PRO A 19 -7.33 -11.31 25.42
N VAL A 20 -8.24 -12.20 25.80
CA VAL A 20 -9.67 -11.92 25.69
C VAL A 20 -9.89 -10.67 26.56
N PRO A 21 -10.46 -9.59 26.04
CA PRO A 21 -10.71 -8.39 26.82
C PRO A 21 -11.42 -8.78 28.10
N SER A 22 -10.89 -8.39 29.24
CA SER A 22 -11.41 -8.79 30.55
C SER A 22 -12.69 -8.04 30.92
N SER A 23 -12.99 -6.95 30.18
CA SER A 23 -14.19 -6.13 30.38
C SER A 23 -14.81 -5.64 29.08
N PRO A 24 -16.13 -5.29 29.08
CA PRO A 24 -16.77 -4.65 27.93
C PRO A 24 -16.11 -3.31 27.55
N GLU A 25 -15.55 -2.58 28.51
CA GLU A 25 -14.88 -1.30 28.30
C GLU A 25 -13.56 -1.47 27.52
N GLU A 26 -12.76 -2.49 27.84
CA GLU A 26 -11.54 -2.84 27.09
C GLU A 26 -11.87 -3.24 25.65
N THR A 27 -12.96 -3.96 25.43
CA THR A 27 -13.45 -4.33 24.11
C THR A 27 -13.79 -3.09 23.29
N LEU A 28 -14.54 -2.14 23.86
CA LEU A 28 -14.92 -0.90 23.21
C LEU A 28 -13.71 -0.01 22.91
N PHE A 29 -12.75 0.05 23.82
CA PHE A 29 -11.50 0.79 23.61
C PHE A 29 -10.69 0.20 22.46
N SER A 30 -10.54 -1.13 22.42
CA SER A 30 -9.84 -1.83 21.33
C SER A 30 -10.52 -1.63 19.98
N MET A 31 -11.86 -1.63 19.95
CA MET A 31 -12.62 -1.36 18.72
C MET A 31 -12.39 0.06 18.22
N LYS A 32 -12.50 1.08 19.08
CA LYS A 32 -12.23 2.48 18.71
C LYS A 32 -10.81 2.66 18.17
N PHE A 33 -9.82 2.06 18.82
CA PHE A 33 -8.43 2.12 18.36
C PHE A 33 -8.26 1.53 16.95
N LEU A 34 -8.90 0.39 16.68
CA LEU A 34 -8.89 -0.22 15.35
C LEU A 34 -9.59 0.68 14.32
N GLU A 35 -10.76 1.21 14.63
CA GLU A 35 -11.51 2.11 13.75
C GLU A 35 -10.70 3.37 13.40
N GLU A 36 -10.05 4.00 14.39
CA GLU A 36 -9.18 5.14 14.16
C GLU A 36 -7.99 4.81 13.26
N ARG A 37 -7.37 3.64 13.45
CA ARG A 37 -6.27 3.19 12.61
C ARG A 37 -6.72 3.02 11.16
N TYR A 38 -7.80 2.29 10.91
CA TYR A 38 -8.35 2.12 9.58
C TYR A 38 -8.78 3.45 8.95
N HIS A 39 -9.32 4.36 9.74
CA HIS A 39 -9.64 5.70 9.27
C HIS A 39 -8.37 6.45 8.79
N LYS A 40 -7.29 6.45 9.58
CA LYS A 40 -6.01 7.06 9.20
C LYS A 40 -5.39 6.42 7.96
N GLU A 41 -5.43 5.08 7.84
CA GLU A 41 -4.99 4.37 6.64
C GLU A 41 -5.78 4.83 5.40
N ASN A 42 -7.10 4.93 5.50
CA ASN A 42 -7.95 5.42 4.41
C ASN A 42 -7.64 6.88 4.04
N MET A 43 -7.37 7.74 5.02
CA MET A 43 -6.96 9.12 4.77
C MET A 43 -5.61 9.21 4.04
N LEU A 44 -4.65 8.35 4.41
CA LEU A 44 -3.37 8.23 3.70
C LEU A 44 -3.59 7.79 2.24
N ILE A 45 -4.38 6.74 2.01
CA ILE A 45 -4.70 6.24 0.67
C ILE A 45 -5.36 7.35 -0.18
N GLN A 46 -6.31 8.09 0.38
CA GLN A 46 -6.96 9.20 -0.32
C GLN A 46 -5.99 10.35 -0.63
N ALA A 47 -5.12 10.72 0.31
CA ALA A 47 -4.12 11.76 0.10
C ALA A 47 -3.16 11.39 -1.04
N VAL A 48 -2.66 10.15 -1.06
CA VAL A 48 -1.77 9.65 -2.12
C VAL A 48 -2.49 9.57 -3.45
N SER A 49 -3.73 9.05 -3.50
CA SER A 49 -4.51 8.95 -4.75
C SER A 49 -4.82 10.30 -5.40
N LYS A 50 -4.70 11.38 -4.63
CA LYS A 50 -4.86 12.78 -5.10
C LYS A 50 -3.51 13.49 -5.26
N GLY A 51 -2.38 12.82 -5.04
CA GLY A 51 -1.05 13.41 -5.11
C GLY A 51 -0.77 14.48 -4.04
N GLN A 52 -1.46 14.44 -2.90
CA GLN A 52 -1.38 15.46 -1.83
C GLN A 52 -0.23 15.16 -0.86
N ILE A 53 1.00 15.50 -1.25
CA ILE A 53 2.23 15.15 -0.53
C ILE A 53 2.15 15.47 0.97
N HIS A 54 1.90 16.73 1.33
CA HIS A 54 1.87 17.15 2.74
C HIS A 54 0.84 16.41 3.59
N LYS A 55 -0.35 16.11 3.01
CA LYS A 55 -1.36 15.33 3.71
C LYS A 55 -0.94 13.87 3.85
N ALA A 56 -0.33 13.29 2.83
CA ALA A 56 0.17 11.93 2.89
C ALA A 56 1.25 11.78 3.96
N GLU A 57 2.20 12.70 4.04
CA GLU A 57 3.22 12.73 5.08
C GLU A 57 2.60 12.88 6.49
N MET A 58 1.65 13.78 6.65
CA MET A 58 0.93 13.98 7.92
C MET A 58 0.21 12.71 8.38
N PHE A 59 -0.53 12.05 7.49
CA PHE A 59 -1.25 10.82 7.84
C PHE A 59 -0.31 9.64 8.08
N LEU A 60 0.81 9.55 7.35
CA LEU A 60 1.84 8.55 7.61
C LEU A 60 2.43 8.70 9.02
N HIS A 61 2.74 9.92 9.46
CA HIS A 61 3.21 10.18 10.82
C HIS A 61 2.17 9.83 11.90
N ALA A 62 0.88 9.90 11.55
CA ALA A 62 -0.21 9.52 12.45
C ALA A 62 -0.44 7.99 12.53
N LEU A 63 0.34 7.19 11.78
CA LEU A 63 0.31 5.72 11.74
C LEU A 63 1.67 5.15 12.16
N PRO A 64 2.14 5.37 13.40
CA PRO A 64 3.44 4.87 13.79
C PRO A 64 3.47 3.34 13.83
N ALA A 65 4.51 2.75 13.26
CA ALA A 65 4.70 1.28 13.23
C ALA A 65 4.77 0.66 14.62
N LYS A 66 5.20 1.44 15.63
CA LYS A 66 5.27 1.01 17.05
C LYS A 66 3.90 0.71 17.67
N ASP A 67 2.81 1.27 17.13
CA ASP A 67 1.45 1.04 17.60
C ASP A 67 0.84 -0.24 17.00
N LEU A 68 1.59 -0.92 16.13
CA LEU A 68 1.18 -2.17 15.53
C LEU A 68 1.69 -3.34 16.38
N GLU A 69 0.82 -4.34 16.56
CA GLU A 69 1.16 -5.54 17.31
C GLU A 69 2.35 -6.27 16.66
N PRO A 70 3.46 -6.50 17.39
CA PRO A 70 4.61 -7.18 16.84
C PRO A 70 4.25 -8.63 16.48
N ARG A 71 4.61 -9.07 15.28
CA ARG A 71 4.35 -10.42 14.76
C ARG A 71 5.49 -11.39 15.03
N THR A 72 6.67 -10.86 15.32
CA THR A 72 7.89 -11.62 15.65
C THR A 72 8.64 -10.90 16.77
N SER A 73 9.56 -11.61 17.42
CA SER A 73 10.50 -11.03 18.40
C SER A 73 11.58 -10.16 17.77
N ASP A 74 11.78 -10.25 16.45
CA ASP A 74 12.74 -9.46 15.69
C ASP A 74 12.07 -8.13 15.26
N SER A 75 12.53 -7.03 15.83
CA SER A 75 12.01 -5.69 15.60
C SER A 75 12.22 -5.24 14.15
N LEU A 76 13.41 -5.49 13.59
CA LEU A 76 13.71 -5.14 12.20
C LEU A 76 12.81 -5.90 11.23
N ARG A 77 12.56 -7.18 11.49
CA ARG A 77 11.65 -7.99 10.68
C ARG A 77 10.21 -7.48 10.77
N ASN A 78 9.77 -7.06 11.96
CA ASN A 78 8.44 -6.47 12.11
C ASN A 78 8.29 -5.19 11.27
N ILE A 79 9.25 -4.28 11.34
CA ILE A 79 9.16 -3.03 10.58
C ILE A 79 9.25 -3.26 9.06
N LYS A 80 10.06 -4.23 8.59
CA LYS A 80 10.07 -4.67 7.19
C LYS A 80 8.68 -5.15 6.75
N ASN A 81 8.04 -6.01 7.53
CA ASN A 81 6.70 -6.51 7.22
C ASN A 81 5.69 -5.37 7.08
N TYR A 82 5.71 -4.39 7.98
CA TYR A 82 4.81 -3.24 7.90
C TYR A 82 5.15 -2.32 6.73
N THR A 83 6.42 -2.18 6.38
CA THR A 83 6.85 -1.40 5.20
C THR A 83 6.42 -2.07 3.89
N ILE A 84 6.41 -3.41 3.83
CA ILE A 84 5.84 -4.17 2.69
C ILE A 84 4.33 -3.92 2.57
N ILE A 85 3.61 -3.96 3.71
CA ILE A 85 2.17 -3.65 3.74
C ILE A 85 1.93 -2.22 3.26
N LEU A 86 2.70 -1.26 3.75
CA LEU A 86 2.62 0.13 3.31
C LEU A 86 2.84 0.25 1.80
N ASN A 87 3.86 -0.41 1.23
CA ASN A 87 4.10 -0.42 -0.21
C ASN A 87 2.86 -0.91 -0.99
N THR A 88 2.20 -1.95 -0.49
CA THR A 88 0.97 -2.47 -1.11
C THR A 88 -0.18 -1.48 -1.05
N LEU A 89 -0.39 -0.80 0.08
CA LEU A 89 -1.42 0.24 0.23
C LEU A 89 -1.17 1.43 -0.70
N LEU A 90 0.09 1.87 -0.82
CA LEU A 90 0.48 2.97 -1.69
C LEU A 90 0.34 2.63 -3.18
N ARG A 91 0.58 1.37 -3.58
CA ARG A 91 0.26 0.86 -4.93
C ARG A 91 -1.22 1.01 -5.23
N LYS A 92 -2.09 0.56 -4.32
CA LYS A 92 -3.55 0.68 -4.48
C LYS A 92 -4.01 2.13 -4.49
N ALA A 93 -3.36 2.99 -3.70
CA ALA A 93 -3.64 4.42 -3.72
C ALA A 93 -3.28 5.05 -5.10
N ALA A 94 -2.15 4.68 -5.70
CA ALA A 94 -1.76 5.16 -7.02
C ALA A 94 -2.69 4.63 -8.12
N GLU A 95 -3.14 3.38 -8.03
CA GLU A 95 -4.14 2.81 -8.92
C GLU A 95 -5.48 3.58 -8.83
N ASN A 96 -5.94 3.89 -7.62
CA ASN A 96 -7.10 4.75 -7.38
C ASN A 96 -6.90 6.19 -7.92
N GLY A 97 -5.65 6.64 -8.00
CA GLY A 97 -5.23 7.87 -8.66
C GLY A 97 -5.19 7.79 -10.19
N ALA A 98 -5.62 6.66 -10.77
CA ALA A 98 -5.63 6.39 -12.22
C ALA A 98 -4.23 6.41 -12.87
N VAL A 99 -3.20 5.99 -12.15
CA VAL A 99 -1.87 5.71 -12.71
C VAL A 99 -1.88 4.35 -13.39
N HIS A 100 -1.19 4.27 -14.54
CA HIS A 100 -1.09 2.99 -15.25
C HIS A 100 -0.24 1.97 -14.45
N PRO A 101 -0.65 0.67 -14.41
CA PRO A 101 0.06 -0.37 -13.66
C PRO A 101 1.55 -0.49 -13.94
N LEU A 102 2.00 -0.24 -15.17
CA LEU A 102 3.41 -0.27 -15.55
C LEU A 102 4.30 0.63 -14.67
N HIS A 103 3.85 1.89 -14.46
CA HIS A 103 4.58 2.85 -13.63
C HIS A 103 4.52 2.47 -12.14
N ILE A 104 3.37 1.96 -11.70
CA ILE A 104 3.17 1.52 -10.32
C ILE A 104 4.11 0.35 -10.02
N ASP A 105 4.16 -0.65 -10.90
CA ASP A 105 4.97 -1.86 -10.71
C ASP A 105 6.45 -1.54 -10.69
N SER A 106 6.92 -0.71 -11.63
CA SER A 106 8.31 -0.24 -11.68
C SER A 106 8.75 0.45 -10.36
N LEU A 107 7.91 1.32 -9.81
CA LEU A 107 8.20 2.00 -8.53
C LEU A 107 8.16 1.03 -7.36
N SER A 108 7.14 0.18 -7.32
CA SER A 108 6.92 -0.80 -6.24
C SER A 108 8.06 -1.81 -6.15
N SER A 109 8.52 -2.35 -7.27
CA SER A 109 9.63 -3.32 -7.32
C SER A 109 10.92 -2.71 -6.80
N ARG A 110 11.24 -1.46 -7.16
CA ARG A 110 12.40 -0.76 -6.61
C ARG A 110 12.33 -0.61 -5.09
N PHE A 111 11.16 -0.27 -4.55
CA PHE A 111 10.98 -0.20 -3.10
C PHE A 111 11.04 -1.56 -2.43
N ALA A 112 10.52 -2.63 -3.05
CA ALA A 112 10.61 -3.97 -2.50
C ALA A 112 12.07 -4.38 -2.27
N HIS A 113 12.97 -4.17 -3.24
CA HIS A 113 14.41 -4.43 -3.07
C HIS A 113 15.03 -3.60 -1.94
N ARG A 114 14.65 -2.33 -1.81
CA ARG A 114 15.17 -1.46 -0.75
C ARG A 114 14.66 -1.87 0.63
N ILE A 115 13.42 -2.34 0.73
CA ILE A 115 12.86 -2.86 1.98
C ILE A 115 13.64 -4.10 2.45
N GLU A 116 13.97 -5.03 1.54
CA GLU A 116 14.77 -6.20 1.89
C GLU A 116 16.18 -5.82 2.35
N ALA A 117 16.77 -4.78 1.76
CA ALA A 117 18.10 -4.29 2.11
C ALA A 117 18.15 -3.46 3.41
N LEU A 118 17.03 -3.17 4.08
CA LEU A 118 17.01 -2.41 5.33
C LEU A 118 17.82 -3.10 6.42
N SER A 119 18.62 -2.32 7.15
CA SER A 119 19.47 -2.78 8.24
C SER A 119 19.17 -2.13 9.59
N SER A 120 18.36 -1.05 9.60
CA SER A 120 17.95 -0.36 10.83
C SER A 120 16.48 0.08 10.77
N GLU A 121 15.92 0.41 11.94
CA GLU A 121 14.55 0.95 12.04
C GLU A 121 14.49 2.39 11.55
N GLU A 122 15.53 3.19 11.79
CA GLU A 122 15.65 4.57 11.34
C GLU A 122 15.60 4.68 9.82
N ASP A 123 16.33 3.78 9.13
CA ASP A 123 16.31 3.69 7.68
C ASP A 123 14.91 3.30 7.16
N ALA A 124 14.21 2.43 7.88
CA ALA A 124 12.86 2.03 7.53
C ALA A 124 11.88 3.21 7.61
N PHE A 125 11.93 4.03 8.66
CA PHE A 125 11.08 5.23 8.77
C PHE A 125 11.38 6.24 7.67
N SER A 126 12.67 6.46 7.37
CA SER A 126 13.09 7.33 6.27
C SER A 126 12.57 6.83 4.93
N LEU A 127 12.66 5.51 4.69
CA LEU A 127 12.16 4.87 3.48
C LEU A 127 10.64 4.98 3.35
N GLN A 128 9.88 4.76 4.42
CA GLN A 128 8.42 4.89 4.43
C GLN A 128 7.97 6.31 4.02
N LYS A 129 8.65 7.33 4.54
CA LYS A 129 8.38 8.72 4.18
C LYS A 129 8.68 8.99 2.70
N GLU A 130 9.84 8.52 2.21
CA GLU A 130 10.20 8.61 0.80
C GLU A 130 9.17 7.89 -0.09
N MET A 131 8.71 6.71 0.31
CA MET A 131 7.69 5.95 -0.42
C MET A 131 6.41 6.77 -0.58
N ALA A 132 5.84 7.30 0.49
CA ALA A 132 4.63 8.11 0.42
C ALA A 132 4.81 9.33 -0.51
N HIS A 133 5.95 10.01 -0.41
CA HIS A 133 6.31 11.14 -1.25
C HIS A 133 6.38 10.74 -2.75
N LYS A 134 7.12 9.66 -3.06
CA LYS A 134 7.31 9.21 -4.44
C LYS A 134 6.02 8.69 -5.09
N TYR A 135 5.16 8.00 -4.33
CA TYR A 135 3.84 7.61 -4.85
C TYR A 135 2.92 8.81 -5.09
N CYS A 136 2.96 9.84 -4.26
CA CYS A 136 2.25 11.09 -4.53
C CYS A 136 2.76 11.78 -5.81
N LEU A 137 4.08 11.83 -6.01
CA LEU A 137 4.67 12.37 -7.24
C LEU A 137 4.28 11.52 -8.45
N LEU A 138 4.27 10.20 -8.31
CA LEU A 138 3.84 9.30 -9.37
C LEU A 138 2.40 9.61 -9.81
N VAL A 139 1.49 9.80 -8.86
CA VAL A 139 0.10 10.20 -9.16
C VAL A 139 0.05 11.57 -9.81
N LYS A 140 0.79 12.56 -9.31
CA LYS A 140 0.82 13.92 -9.91
C LYS A 140 1.27 13.91 -11.37
N ASN A 141 2.27 13.08 -11.69
CA ASN A 141 2.91 13.10 -12.99
C ASN A 141 2.25 12.15 -14.01
N HIS A 142 1.64 11.06 -13.56
CA HIS A 142 1.17 9.97 -14.43
C HIS A 142 -0.32 9.64 -14.26
N SER A 143 -1.10 10.46 -13.54
CA SER A 143 -2.54 10.23 -13.42
C SER A 143 -3.22 10.48 -14.77
N MET A 144 -3.94 9.46 -15.22
CA MET A 144 -4.78 9.53 -16.43
C MET A 144 -6.23 9.92 -16.10
N LYS A 145 -6.47 10.47 -14.91
CA LYS A 145 -7.80 10.90 -14.47
C LYS A 145 -8.30 12.03 -15.36
N GLY A 146 -9.51 11.84 -15.90
CA GLY A 146 -10.10 12.83 -16.82
C GLY A 146 -9.82 12.60 -18.32
N TYR A 147 -8.89 11.73 -18.67
CA TYR A 147 -8.67 11.38 -20.10
C TYR A 147 -9.68 10.35 -20.59
N SER A 148 -10.13 10.48 -21.84
CA SER A 148 -10.95 9.48 -22.49
C SER A 148 -10.19 8.13 -22.64
N LEU A 149 -10.93 7.03 -22.83
CA LEU A 149 -10.32 5.71 -23.02
C LEU A 149 -9.34 5.68 -24.21
N LEU A 150 -9.66 6.41 -25.29
CA LEU A 150 -8.79 6.50 -26.47
C LEU A 150 -7.47 7.19 -26.14
N ILE A 151 -7.53 8.34 -25.45
CA ILE A 151 -6.33 9.07 -25.04
C ILE A 151 -5.47 8.24 -24.09
N ARG A 152 -6.07 7.51 -23.14
CA ARG A 152 -5.33 6.63 -22.24
C ARG A 152 -4.57 5.54 -23.01
N LYS A 153 -5.20 4.92 -24.03
CA LYS A 153 -4.54 3.92 -24.88
C LYS A 153 -3.36 4.50 -25.65
N VAL A 154 -3.50 5.69 -26.19
CA VAL A 154 -2.42 6.39 -26.91
C VAL A 154 -1.26 6.69 -25.96
N LEU A 155 -1.53 7.30 -24.81
CA LEU A 155 -0.49 7.61 -23.81
C LEU A 155 0.23 6.34 -23.33
N THR A 156 -0.51 5.26 -23.02
CA THR A 156 0.09 3.98 -22.66
C THR A 156 0.99 3.44 -23.79
N ARG A 157 0.59 3.58 -25.05
CA ARG A 157 1.40 3.15 -26.20
C ARG A 157 2.70 3.97 -26.28
N ILE A 158 2.62 5.28 -26.14
CA ILE A 158 3.79 6.17 -26.14
C ILE A 158 4.75 5.80 -25.00
N ASP A 159 4.24 5.60 -23.77
CA ASP A 159 5.06 5.26 -22.60
C ASP A 159 5.73 3.88 -22.73
N SER A 160 5.09 2.94 -23.42
CA SER A 160 5.61 1.57 -23.55
C SER A 160 6.63 1.41 -24.68
N ASP A 161 6.59 2.25 -25.70
CA ASP A 161 7.49 2.16 -26.85
C ASP A 161 7.71 3.53 -27.50
N LEU A 162 8.69 4.25 -27.00
CA LEU A 162 9.09 5.57 -27.52
C LEU A 162 9.75 5.51 -28.91
N THR A 163 10.13 4.31 -29.36
CA THR A 163 10.77 4.08 -30.67
C THR A 163 9.79 3.63 -31.74
N ALA A 164 8.54 3.33 -31.36
CA ALA A 164 7.51 2.91 -32.29
C ALA A 164 7.15 4.06 -33.26
N ASP A 165 6.79 3.68 -34.48
CA ASP A 165 6.18 4.61 -35.43
C ASP A 165 4.80 5.06 -34.90
N LEU A 166 4.74 6.31 -34.43
CA LEU A 166 3.57 6.93 -33.86
C LEU A 166 2.75 7.70 -34.93
N SER A 167 3.07 7.51 -36.21
CA SER A 167 2.32 8.13 -37.33
C SER A 167 0.87 7.66 -37.34
N LEU A 168 -0.05 8.60 -37.51
CA LEU A 168 -1.45 8.30 -37.81
C LEU A 168 -1.51 7.73 -39.24
N LYS A 169 -1.67 6.41 -39.33
CA LYS A 169 -2.07 5.82 -40.63
C LYS A 169 -3.52 6.19 -40.89
N SER A 170 -3.73 7.04 -41.88
CA SER A 170 -5.04 7.36 -42.42
C SER A 170 -5.69 6.15 -43.07
#